data_e57674fa13766c6c0c7473235f50ca6e
#
_entry.id   e57674fa13766c6c0c7473235f50ca6e
#
_cell.length_a   1.000
_cell.length_b   1.000
_cell.length_c   1.000
_cell.angle_alpha   90.00
_cell.angle_beta   90.00
_cell.angle_gamma   90.00
#
_symmetry.space_group_name_H-M   'P 1'
#
loop_
_entity.id
_entity.type
_entity.pdbx_description
1 polymer ?
#
loop_
_entity_poly.entity_id
_entity_poly.type
_entity_poly.pdbx_seq_one_letter_code
_entity_poly.pdbx_strand_id
1 'polypeptide(L)'
;MAAESDWTVFPGKGLGRLKFGMSAAQVNALSGTYGAVTGRGNDRVPDDILHDTLEKFGAAMSNEEKQALISLYTQNGPSADIVTETRGNPGLILGYQDDRLAEIMPAQNQRPLFLDGKDVLSIGALESLALLERLNGGPGRYAATEAAFDNLAMSVDGFCVADPITGVRMLDEADKRFAGRTVTLRAEPYLPEGEMDRFVIRSVLK
;
A
#
# COMPACT_ATOMS: atom_id res chain seq x y z
N MET A 1 23.79 7.99 9.75
CA MET A 1 22.44 8.60 9.72
C MET A 1 22.02 8.65 8.25
N ALA A 2 20.85 8.11 7.90
CA ALA A 2 20.30 8.29 6.55
C ALA A 2 20.01 9.78 6.37
N ALA A 3 20.40 10.36 5.23
CA ALA A 3 20.13 11.75 4.94
C ALA A 3 18.61 11.96 4.72
N GLU A 4 18.10 13.14 5.02
CA GLU A 4 16.70 13.51 4.75
C GLU A 4 16.30 13.18 3.30
N SER A 5 17.22 13.35 2.36
CA SER A 5 17.05 13.00 0.95
C SER A 5 16.70 11.53 0.68
N ASP A 6 17.13 10.59 1.55
CA ASP A 6 16.83 9.16 1.38
C ASP A 6 15.37 8.82 1.71
N TRP A 7 14.67 9.69 2.46
CA TRP A 7 13.28 9.52 2.89
C TRP A 7 12.34 10.56 2.26
N THR A 8 12.80 11.22 1.20
CA THR A 8 11.97 12.13 0.42
C THR A 8 11.16 11.35 -0.61
N VAL A 9 9.85 11.55 -0.60
CA VAL A 9 8.92 10.99 -1.56
C VAL A 9 9.00 11.75 -2.88
N PHE A 10 9.11 11.02 -3.96
CA PHE A 10 8.98 11.51 -5.33
C PHE A 10 7.77 10.81 -5.96
N PRO A 11 6.57 11.43 -5.94
CA PRO A 11 5.34 10.80 -6.43
C PRO A 11 5.50 10.17 -7.82
N GLY A 12 5.01 8.94 -7.99
CA GLY A 12 5.14 8.16 -9.22
C GLY A 12 6.58 7.76 -9.60
N LYS A 13 7.59 8.09 -8.76
CA LYS A 13 9.01 7.82 -9.06
C LYS A 13 9.72 6.99 -8.00
N GLY A 14 9.31 7.07 -6.73
CA GLY A 14 9.89 6.31 -5.64
C GLY A 14 10.17 7.07 -4.36
N LEU A 15 11.10 6.56 -3.56
CA LEU A 15 11.51 7.09 -2.25
C LEU A 15 13.04 7.26 -2.20
N GLY A 16 13.51 8.48 -2.13
CA GLY A 16 14.93 8.78 -2.12
C GLY A 16 15.66 8.17 -3.32
N ARG A 17 16.54 7.19 -3.04
CA ARG A 17 17.29 6.45 -4.06
C ARG A 17 16.55 5.21 -4.59
N LEU A 18 15.49 4.74 -3.90
CA LEU A 18 14.62 3.69 -4.43
C LEU A 18 13.76 4.28 -5.56
N LYS A 19 13.90 3.72 -6.75
CA LYS A 19 13.13 4.13 -7.93
C LYS A 19 12.25 2.99 -8.39
N PHE A 20 11.01 3.28 -8.72
CA PHE A 20 10.15 2.29 -9.39
C PHE A 20 10.82 1.77 -10.66
N GLY A 21 10.61 0.49 -10.95
CA GLY A 21 11.28 -0.21 -12.04
C GLY A 21 12.65 -0.80 -11.71
N MET A 22 13.21 -0.53 -10.53
CA MET A 22 14.44 -1.21 -10.07
C MET A 22 14.21 -2.71 -9.88
N SER A 23 15.20 -3.53 -10.26
CA SER A 23 15.22 -4.94 -9.91
C SER A 23 15.53 -5.15 -8.41
N ALA A 24 15.16 -6.31 -7.86
CA ALA A 24 15.50 -6.66 -6.48
C ALA A 24 17.03 -6.59 -6.19
N ALA A 25 17.87 -6.94 -7.17
CA ALA A 25 19.32 -6.82 -7.04
C ALA A 25 19.78 -5.35 -6.91
N GLN A 26 19.20 -4.44 -7.70
CA GLN A 26 19.49 -3.01 -7.62
C GLN A 26 19.05 -2.43 -6.27
N VAL A 27 17.85 -2.81 -5.80
CA VAL A 27 17.35 -2.40 -4.49
C VAL A 27 18.24 -2.97 -3.37
N ASN A 28 18.69 -4.22 -3.50
CA ASN A 28 19.57 -4.85 -2.50
C ASN A 28 20.94 -4.17 -2.39
N ALA A 29 21.44 -3.56 -3.44
CA ALA A 29 22.66 -2.74 -3.40
C ALA A 29 22.51 -1.49 -2.50
N LEU A 30 21.27 -1.11 -2.15
CA LEU A 30 20.95 0.01 -1.26
C LEU A 30 20.63 -0.43 0.19
N SER A 31 20.89 -1.70 0.55
CA SER A 31 20.55 -2.26 1.88
C SER A 31 21.18 -1.50 3.05
N GLY A 32 22.31 -0.83 2.86
CA GLY A 32 22.92 0.01 3.89
C GLY A 32 22.04 1.17 4.34
N THR A 33 21.12 1.62 3.48
CA THR A 33 20.18 2.73 3.80
C THR A 33 18.78 2.19 4.11
N TYR A 34 18.31 1.22 3.32
CA TYR A 34 16.91 0.77 3.35
C TYR A 34 16.72 -0.59 4.03
N GLY A 35 17.77 -1.10 4.69
CA GLY A 35 17.74 -2.35 5.42
C GLY A 35 17.98 -3.58 4.54
N ALA A 36 18.43 -4.66 5.18
CA ALA A 36 18.57 -5.96 4.53
C ALA A 36 17.22 -6.65 4.40
N VAL A 37 17.09 -7.54 3.44
CA VAL A 37 15.93 -8.41 3.27
C VAL A 37 15.78 -9.30 4.50
N THR A 38 14.61 -9.30 5.12
CA THR A 38 14.24 -10.14 6.26
C THR A 38 13.18 -11.17 5.92
N GLY A 39 12.44 -10.94 4.84
CA GLY A 39 11.44 -11.87 4.32
C GLY A 39 11.17 -11.58 2.85
N ARG A 40 10.83 -12.61 2.10
CA ARG A 40 10.37 -12.50 0.72
C ARG A 40 9.35 -13.59 0.47
N GLY A 41 8.22 -13.23 -0.10
CA GLY A 41 7.14 -14.13 -0.41
C GLY A 41 6.37 -13.67 -1.63
N ASN A 42 5.66 -14.59 -2.25
CA ASN A 42 4.65 -14.26 -3.23
C ASN A 42 3.33 -14.08 -2.46
N ASP A 43 2.50 -13.15 -2.86
CA ASP A 43 1.13 -13.02 -2.32
C ASP A 43 0.23 -14.18 -2.78
N ARG A 44 0.78 -15.12 -3.50
CA ARG A 44 0.07 -16.34 -3.89
C ARG A 44 -0.20 -17.18 -2.66
N VAL A 45 -1.47 -17.43 -2.39
CA VAL A 45 -1.84 -18.50 -1.46
C VAL A 45 -1.20 -19.78 -2.02
N PRO A 46 -0.34 -20.47 -1.26
CA PRO A 46 0.36 -21.64 -1.75
C PRO A 46 -0.63 -22.66 -2.38
N ASP A 47 -0.26 -23.26 -3.50
CA ASP A 47 -1.11 -24.21 -4.21
C ASP A 47 -1.51 -25.42 -3.32
N ASP A 48 -0.68 -25.72 -2.31
CA ASP A 48 -0.96 -26.70 -1.27
C ASP A 48 -2.17 -26.33 -0.40
N ILE A 49 -2.44 -25.03 -0.12
CA ILE A 49 -3.63 -24.63 0.65
C ILE A 49 -4.92 -24.88 -0.16
N LEU A 50 -4.93 -24.60 -1.46
CA LEU A 50 -6.07 -24.96 -2.32
C LEU A 50 -6.23 -26.48 -2.37
N HIS A 51 -5.13 -27.21 -2.55
CA HIS A 51 -5.12 -28.66 -2.60
C HIS A 51 -5.61 -29.26 -1.27
N ASP A 52 -5.07 -28.82 -0.14
CA ASP A 52 -5.48 -29.21 1.22
C ASP A 52 -6.95 -28.90 1.50
N THR A 53 -7.43 -27.75 1.01
CA THR A 53 -8.86 -27.37 1.18
C THR A 53 -9.75 -28.30 0.38
N LEU A 54 -9.39 -28.61 -0.87
CA LEU A 54 -10.12 -29.54 -1.71
C LEU A 54 -10.03 -30.99 -1.17
N GLU A 55 -8.91 -31.39 -0.61
CA GLU A 55 -8.74 -32.70 0.02
C GLU A 55 -9.58 -32.83 1.30
N LYS A 56 -9.58 -31.83 2.17
CA LYS A 56 -10.29 -31.84 3.46
C LYS A 56 -11.80 -31.65 3.31
N PHE A 57 -12.23 -30.78 2.42
CA PHE A 57 -13.64 -30.39 2.28
C PHE A 57 -14.27 -30.81 0.95
N GLY A 58 -13.47 -31.21 -0.05
CA GLY A 58 -13.93 -31.53 -1.38
C GLY A 58 -14.90 -32.72 -1.41
N ALA A 59 -14.83 -33.65 -0.45
CA ALA A 59 -15.78 -34.73 -0.37
C ALA A 59 -17.23 -34.29 -0.04
N ALA A 60 -17.35 -33.12 0.62
CA ALA A 60 -18.63 -32.51 0.96
C ALA A 60 -19.12 -31.49 -0.09
N MET A 61 -18.30 -31.17 -1.08
CA MET A 61 -18.59 -30.19 -2.15
C MET A 61 -19.08 -30.92 -3.40
N SER A 62 -20.05 -30.32 -4.09
CA SER A 62 -20.43 -30.71 -5.44
C SER A 62 -19.31 -30.41 -6.45
N ASN A 63 -19.35 -31.01 -7.62
CA ASN A 63 -18.39 -30.73 -8.68
C ASN A 63 -18.44 -29.26 -9.14
N GLU A 64 -19.62 -28.64 -9.11
CA GLU A 64 -19.85 -27.27 -9.47
C GLU A 64 -19.21 -26.30 -8.44
N GLU A 65 -19.35 -26.59 -7.15
CA GLU A 65 -18.72 -25.84 -6.06
C GLU A 65 -17.19 -25.93 -6.12
N LYS A 66 -16.64 -27.11 -6.42
CA LYS A 66 -15.19 -27.31 -6.62
C LYS A 66 -14.67 -26.48 -7.79
N GLN A 67 -15.38 -26.53 -8.93
CA GLN A 67 -15.01 -25.75 -10.11
C GLN A 67 -15.14 -24.26 -9.86
N ALA A 68 -16.17 -23.82 -9.13
CA ALA A 68 -16.32 -22.43 -8.74
C ALA A 68 -15.19 -21.96 -7.81
N LEU A 69 -14.79 -22.78 -6.83
CA LEU A 69 -13.67 -22.50 -5.94
C LEU A 69 -12.34 -22.39 -6.70
N ILE A 70 -12.06 -23.37 -7.60
CA ILE A 70 -10.86 -23.36 -8.44
C ILE A 70 -10.86 -22.14 -9.35
N SER A 71 -12.02 -21.82 -9.96
CA SER A 71 -12.16 -20.67 -10.85
C SER A 71 -11.95 -19.35 -10.12
N LEU A 72 -12.56 -19.22 -8.92
CA LEU A 72 -12.38 -18.05 -8.04
C LEU A 72 -10.91 -17.87 -7.66
N TYR A 73 -10.23 -18.97 -7.34
CA TYR A 73 -8.82 -18.98 -6.98
C TYR A 73 -7.91 -18.63 -8.16
N THR A 74 -8.27 -19.07 -9.36
CA THR A 74 -7.52 -18.77 -10.59
C THR A 74 -7.74 -17.32 -11.05
N GLN A 75 -8.95 -16.80 -10.86
CA GLN A 75 -9.31 -15.43 -11.31
C GLN A 75 -8.95 -14.34 -10.31
N ASN A 76 -9.03 -14.62 -9.02
CA ASN A 76 -8.82 -13.67 -7.93
C ASN A 76 -7.64 -14.04 -7.01
N GLY A 77 -6.95 -15.11 -7.33
CA GLY A 77 -5.74 -15.50 -6.60
C GLY A 77 -4.62 -14.49 -6.86
N PRO A 78 -3.75 -14.27 -5.86
CA PRO A 78 -2.62 -13.37 -6.01
C PRO A 78 -1.80 -13.78 -7.23
N SER A 79 -1.44 -12.81 -8.04
CA SER A 79 -0.62 -12.98 -9.24
C SER A 79 0.73 -13.62 -8.85
N ALA A 80 1.17 -14.64 -9.59
CA ALA A 80 2.51 -15.22 -9.43
C ALA A 80 3.62 -14.19 -9.69
N ASP A 81 3.27 -13.09 -10.34
CA ASP A 81 4.18 -12.03 -10.76
C ASP A 81 4.34 -10.94 -9.69
N ILE A 82 3.56 -11.01 -8.58
CA ILE A 82 3.68 -10.09 -7.45
C ILE A 82 4.48 -10.75 -6.34
N VAL A 83 5.59 -10.11 -5.98
CA VAL A 83 6.47 -10.53 -4.89
C VAL A 83 6.54 -9.42 -3.86
N THR A 84 6.26 -9.76 -2.60
CA THR A 84 6.44 -8.86 -1.45
C THR A 84 7.76 -9.16 -0.76
N GLU A 85 8.53 -8.11 -0.48
CA GLU A 85 9.81 -8.18 0.21
C GLU A 85 9.76 -7.30 1.46
N THR A 86 10.02 -7.89 2.61
CA THR A 86 10.15 -7.16 3.88
C THR A 86 11.62 -6.89 4.15
N ARG A 87 11.93 -5.65 4.55
CA ARG A 87 13.27 -5.22 4.93
C ARG A 87 13.31 -4.77 6.38
N GLY A 88 14.31 -5.23 7.11
CA GLY A 88 14.54 -4.85 8.50
C GLY A 88 15.30 -3.54 8.64
N ASN A 89 15.07 -2.86 9.74
CA ASN A 89 15.71 -1.62 10.19
C ASN A 89 16.31 -0.73 9.07
N PRO A 90 15.55 0.21 8.48
CA PRO A 90 14.47 0.96 9.13
C PRO A 90 13.06 0.36 8.98
N GLY A 91 12.89 -0.72 8.28
CA GLY A 91 11.60 -1.32 8.01
C GLY A 91 10.92 -0.75 6.76
N LEU A 92 10.85 -1.59 5.73
CA LEU A 92 10.12 -1.32 4.49
C LEU A 92 9.41 -2.59 4.04
N ILE A 93 8.26 -2.42 3.43
CA ILE A 93 7.62 -3.44 2.63
C ILE A 93 7.70 -2.98 1.18
N LEU A 94 8.24 -3.80 0.31
CA LEU A 94 8.44 -3.51 -1.11
C LEU A 94 7.64 -4.51 -1.93
N GLY A 95 6.81 -4.01 -2.83
CA GLY A 95 6.09 -4.81 -3.81
C GLY A 95 6.82 -4.78 -5.16
N TYR A 96 7.04 -5.95 -5.73
CA TYR A 96 7.58 -6.11 -7.07
C TYR A 96 6.52 -6.70 -7.97
N GLN A 97 6.40 -6.17 -9.16
CA GLN A 97 5.61 -6.72 -10.25
C GLN A 97 6.54 -7.00 -11.42
N ASP A 98 6.51 -8.21 -11.97
CA ASP A 98 7.41 -8.65 -13.04
C ASP A 98 8.90 -8.40 -12.70
N ASP A 99 9.30 -8.73 -11.47
CA ASP A 99 10.64 -8.46 -10.93
C ASP A 99 11.07 -6.98 -10.90
N ARG A 100 10.11 -6.06 -11.00
CA ARG A 100 10.34 -4.60 -10.93
C ARG A 100 9.66 -4.01 -9.72
N LEU A 101 10.38 -3.16 -8.98
CA LEU A 101 9.82 -2.41 -7.85
C LEU A 101 8.64 -1.57 -8.32
N ALA A 102 7.46 -1.85 -7.79
CA ALA A 102 6.20 -1.19 -8.13
C ALA A 102 5.54 -0.51 -6.93
N GLU A 103 5.84 -0.99 -5.70
CA GLU A 103 5.24 -0.46 -4.49
C GLU A 103 6.28 -0.30 -3.38
N ILE A 104 6.16 0.76 -2.58
CA ILE A 104 6.98 1.04 -1.40
C ILE A 104 6.04 1.44 -0.27
N MET A 105 6.08 0.70 0.83
CA MET A 105 5.37 1.01 2.07
C MET A 105 6.39 1.09 3.22
N PRO A 106 6.71 2.29 3.72
CA PRO A 106 7.52 2.43 4.91
C PRO A 106 6.82 1.79 6.11
N ALA A 107 7.54 0.99 6.89
CA ALA A 107 6.99 0.44 8.12
C ALA A 107 6.65 1.56 9.10
N GLN A 108 5.60 1.31 9.87
CA GLN A 108 4.96 2.30 10.74
C GLN A 108 5.94 3.07 11.62
N ASN A 109 5.85 4.40 11.55
CA ASN A 109 6.39 5.37 12.51
C ASN A 109 7.90 5.26 12.87
N GLN A 110 8.71 4.55 12.09
CA GLN A 110 10.13 4.39 12.42
C GLN A 110 11.04 5.42 11.74
N ARG A 111 10.55 6.07 10.69
CA ARG A 111 11.32 7.08 9.94
C ARG A 111 10.40 8.19 9.44
N PRO A 112 10.88 9.43 9.40
CA PRO A 112 10.15 10.52 8.76
C PRO A 112 9.96 10.21 7.27
N LEU A 113 8.83 10.65 6.73
CA LEU A 113 8.49 10.51 5.32
C LEU A 113 8.23 11.92 4.75
N PHE A 114 9.22 12.46 4.06
CA PHE A 114 9.15 13.83 3.57
C PHE A 114 8.45 13.93 2.22
N LEU A 115 7.42 14.74 2.15
CA LEU A 115 6.71 15.13 0.93
C LEU A 115 6.60 16.66 0.93
N ASP A 116 7.13 17.31 -0.10
CA ASP A 116 7.18 18.78 -0.19
C ASP A 116 7.78 19.43 1.08
N GLY A 117 8.84 18.83 1.62
CA GLY A 117 9.54 19.30 2.82
C GLY A 117 8.82 19.08 4.15
N LYS A 118 7.66 18.42 4.17
CA LYS A 118 6.91 18.07 5.38
C LYS A 118 6.96 16.59 5.66
N ASP A 119 7.16 16.20 6.90
CA ASP A 119 7.03 14.80 7.33
C ASP A 119 5.54 14.44 7.50
N VAL A 120 4.99 13.75 6.49
CA VAL A 120 3.56 13.41 6.44
C VAL A 120 3.11 12.45 7.55
N LEU A 121 4.05 11.78 8.23
CA LEU A 121 3.76 10.91 9.35
C LEU A 121 3.81 11.61 10.71
N SER A 122 4.36 12.82 10.80
CA SER A 122 4.47 13.58 12.06
C SER A 122 3.46 14.72 12.18
N ILE A 123 2.93 15.23 11.06
CA ILE A 123 1.88 16.25 11.08
C ILE A 123 0.49 15.63 11.27
N GLY A 124 -0.47 16.43 11.73
CA GLY A 124 -1.84 15.95 11.98
C GLY A 124 -2.56 15.48 10.72
N ALA A 125 -3.58 14.61 10.88
CA ALA A 125 -4.30 14.01 9.77
C ALA A 125 -4.84 15.01 8.76
N LEU A 126 -5.49 16.09 9.23
CA LEU A 126 -6.02 17.14 8.36
C LEU A 126 -4.92 17.81 7.54
N GLU A 127 -3.78 18.12 8.16
CA GLU A 127 -2.67 18.77 7.47
C GLU A 127 -2.04 17.84 6.44
N SER A 128 -1.89 16.55 6.76
CA SER A 128 -1.38 15.54 5.83
C SER A 128 -2.29 15.37 4.62
N LEU A 129 -3.60 15.18 4.84
CA LEU A 129 -4.57 15.01 3.75
C LEU A 129 -4.71 16.27 2.91
N ALA A 130 -4.71 17.46 3.53
CA ALA A 130 -4.73 18.73 2.81
C ALA A 130 -3.47 18.95 1.95
N LEU A 131 -2.30 18.52 2.44
CA LEU A 131 -1.06 18.53 1.67
C LEU A 131 -1.17 17.61 0.44
N LEU A 132 -1.67 16.38 0.65
CA LEU A 132 -1.84 15.40 -0.40
C LEU A 132 -2.85 15.87 -1.46
N GLU A 133 -4.02 16.40 -1.09
CA GLU A 133 -4.99 16.95 -2.04
C GLU A 133 -4.42 18.12 -2.85
N ARG A 134 -3.68 19.02 -2.20
CA ARG A 134 -3.05 20.16 -2.90
C ARG A 134 -2.04 19.68 -3.94
N LEU A 135 -1.18 18.73 -3.59
CA LEU A 135 -0.18 18.19 -4.52
C LEU A 135 -0.81 17.28 -5.57
N ASN A 136 -1.91 16.62 -5.24
CA ASN A 136 -2.73 15.85 -6.20
C ASN A 136 -3.42 16.73 -7.24
N GLY A 137 -3.57 18.02 -6.94
CA GLY A 137 -4.28 18.96 -7.81
C GLY A 137 -5.80 18.79 -7.77
N GLY A 138 -6.34 18.13 -6.74
CA GLY A 138 -7.77 17.88 -6.56
C GLY A 138 -8.07 16.96 -5.39
N PRO A 139 -9.36 16.69 -5.15
CA PRO A 139 -9.80 15.86 -4.03
C PRO A 139 -9.24 14.44 -4.11
N GLY A 140 -9.09 13.81 -2.95
CA GLY A 140 -8.80 12.40 -2.84
C GLY A 140 -10.04 11.52 -3.04
N ARG A 141 -9.82 10.23 -3.20
CA ARG A 141 -10.84 9.17 -3.11
C ARG A 141 -10.75 8.53 -1.73
N TYR A 142 -11.87 8.42 -1.02
CA TYR A 142 -11.93 7.99 0.36
C TYR A 142 -12.82 6.77 0.52
N ALA A 143 -12.37 5.73 1.24
CA ALA A 143 -13.15 4.54 1.56
C ALA A 143 -12.72 4.00 2.93
N ALA A 144 -13.66 3.81 3.85
CA ALA A 144 -13.35 3.39 5.22
C ALA A 144 -12.23 4.25 5.83
N THR A 145 -11.04 3.70 6.10
CA THR A 145 -9.87 4.41 6.63
C THR A 145 -8.87 4.83 5.57
N GLU A 146 -9.08 4.40 4.32
CA GLU A 146 -8.19 4.63 3.20
C GLU A 146 -8.49 5.96 2.49
N ALA A 147 -7.43 6.63 2.03
CA ALA A 147 -7.52 7.75 1.08
C ALA A 147 -6.49 7.53 -0.04
N ALA A 148 -6.93 7.69 -1.30
CA ALA A 148 -6.11 7.53 -2.49
C ALA A 148 -6.01 8.83 -3.30
N PHE A 149 -4.81 9.12 -3.81
CA PHE A 149 -4.44 10.33 -4.53
C PHE A 149 -3.80 9.93 -5.86
N ASP A 150 -4.61 9.90 -6.90
CA ASP A 150 -4.25 9.23 -8.16
C ASP A 150 -3.10 9.91 -8.89
N ASN A 151 -3.07 11.25 -8.96
CA ASN A 151 -1.99 11.98 -9.63
C ASN A 151 -0.64 11.87 -8.88
N LEU A 152 -0.66 11.46 -7.62
CA LEU A 152 0.53 11.17 -6.84
C LEU A 152 0.92 9.69 -6.88
N ALA A 153 0.03 8.82 -7.36
CA ALA A 153 0.13 7.37 -7.22
C ALA A 153 0.41 6.96 -5.76
N MET A 154 -0.33 7.56 -4.82
CA MET A 154 -0.18 7.35 -3.38
C MET A 154 -1.51 7.02 -2.75
N SER A 155 -1.46 6.17 -1.72
CA SER A 155 -2.57 6.01 -0.78
C SER A 155 -2.07 6.09 0.66
N VAL A 156 -2.99 6.44 1.54
CA VAL A 156 -2.74 6.49 2.99
C VAL A 156 -3.87 5.78 3.71
N ASP A 157 -3.57 5.17 4.83
CA ASP A 157 -4.56 4.53 5.70
C ASP A 157 -4.40 5.03 7.14
N GLY A 158 -5.52 5.07 7.89
CA GLY A 158 -5.51 5.47 9.29
C GLY A 158 -5.44 6.98 9.56
N PHE A 159 -5.59 7.84 8.54
CA PHE A 159 -5.67 9.31 8.73
C PHE A 159 -7.10 9.81 8.91
N CYS A 160 -8.06 9.10 8.38
CA CYS A 160 -9.47 9.49 8.41
C CYS A 160 -10.39 8.29 8.50
N VAL A 161 -11.67 8.57 8.66
CA VAL A 161 -12.76 7.62 8.41
C VAL A 161 -13.72 8.27 7.43
N ALA A 162 -13.94 7.61 6.32
CA ALA A 162 -14.90 8.01 5.31
C ALA A 162 -16.22 7.26 5.51
N ASP A 163 -17.29 8.02 5.49
CA ASP A 163 -18.66 7.50 5.49
C ASP A 163 -19.42 8.15 4.32
N PRO A 164 -20.11 7.36 3.50
CA PRO A 164 -20.81 7.89 2.33
C PRO A 164 -21.84 8.96 2.64
N ILE A 165 -22.43 8.95 3.85
CA ILE A 165 -23.50 9.85 4.28
C ILE A 165 -22.91 11.06 5.00
N THR A 166 -22.07 10.83 6.00
CA THR A 166 -21.57 11.88 6.91
C THR A 166 -20.28 12.55 6.41
N GLY A 167 -19.63 11.96 5.40
CA GLY A 167 -18.42 12.48 4.80
C GLY A 167 -17.13 11.95 5.44
N VAL A 168 -16.06 12.76 5.37
CA VAL A 168 -14.72 12.35 5.84
C VAL A 168 -14.44 13.01 7.19
N ARG A 169 -14.21 12.20 8.22
CA ARG A 169 -13.80 12.63 9.57
C ARG A 169 -12.32 12.31 9.80
N MET A 170 -11.56 13.29 10.25
CA MET A 170 -10.14 13.10 10.59
C MET A 170 -9.99 12.26 11.85
N LEU A 171 -8.97 11.44 11.89
CA LEU A 171 -8.51 10.74 13.08
C LEU A 171 -7.43 11.58 13.80
N ASP A 172 -7.26 11.34 15.08
CA ASP A 172 -6.29 12.00 15.94
C ASP A 172 -5.52 10.98 16.79
N GLU A 173 -4.63 11.46 17.63
CA GLU A 173 -3.75 10.64 18.46
C GLU A 173 -4.50 9.73 19.47
N ALA A 174 -5.76 10.04 19.78
CA ALA A 174 -6.59 9.21 20.66
C ALA A 174 -7.13 7.96 19.94
N ASP A 175 -7.12 7.95 18.60
CA ASP A 175 -7.58 6.81 17.81
C ASP A 175 -6.42 5.85 17.49
N LYS A 176 -6.55 4.58 17.87
CA LYS A 176 -5.53 3.57 17.61
C LYS A 176 -5.18 3.40 16.13
N ARG A 177 -6.13 3.67 15.24
CA ARG A 177 -5.90 3.61 13.78
C ARG A 177 -4.94 4.70 13.34
N PHE A 178 -5.04 5.91 13.93
CA PHE A 178 -4.09 6.98 13.65
C PHE A 178 -2.67 6.65 14.13
N ALA A 179 -2.54 5.96 15.25
CA ALA A 179 -1.25 5.45 15.70
C ALA A 179 -0.64 4.43 14.72
N GLY A 180 -1.49 3.63 14.06
CA GLY A 180 -1.10 2.64 13.05
C GLY A 180 -1.13 3.13 11.60
N ARG A 181 -1.22 4.43 11.36
CA ARG A 181 -1.34 5.01 10.00
C ARG A 181 -0.18 4.62 9.10
N THR A 182 -0.49 4.43 7.83
CA THR A 182 0.47 4.02 6.81
C THR A 182 0.39 4.91 5.57
N VAL A 183 1.48 4.89 4.79
CA VAL A 183 1.57 5.54 3.48
C VAL A 183 2.08 4.49 2.50
N THR A 184 1.43 4.38 1.36
CA THR A 184 1.84 3.50 0.27
C THR A 184 2.14 4.34 -0.97
N LEU A 185 3.33 4.17 -1.50
CA LEU A 185 3.80 4.79 -2.74
C LEU A 185 3.73 3.75 -3.85
N ARG A 186 3.24 4.13 -5.03
CA ARG A 186 3.12 3.22 -6.18
C ARG A 186 3.72 3.81 -7.43
N ALA A 187 4.09 2.93 -8.35
CA ALA A 187 4.51 3.33 -9.70
C ALA A 187 3.32 3.91 -10.50
N GLU A 188 2.12 3.39 -10.25
CA GLU A 188 0.88 3.74 -10.90
C GLU A 188 -0.25 3.97 -9.90
N PRO A 189 -1.31 4.72 -10.25
CA PRO A 189 -2.46 4.93 -9.38
C PRO A 189 -3.09 3.61 -8.93
N TYR A 190 -3.56 3.57 -7.70
CA TYR A 190 -4.32 2.44 -7.17
C TYR A 190 -5.76 2.49 -7.67
N LEU A 191 -6.06 1.66 -8.66
CA LEU A 191 -7.38 1.55 -9.29
C LEU A 191 -7.88 0.09 -9.19
N PRO A 192 -8.33 -0.35 -8.00
CA PRO A 192 -8.74 -1.74 -7.80
C PRO A 192 -9.97 -2.06 -8.65
N GLU A 193 -9.83 -3.07 -9.52
CA GLU A 193 -10.91 -3.50 -10.40
C GLU A 193 -12.10 -4.04 -9.58
N GLY A 194 -13.30 -3.57 -9.92
CA GLY A 194 -14.53 -3.97 -9.23
C GLY A 194 -14.76 -3.37 -7.84
N GLU A 195 -13.82 -2.55 -7.32
CA GLU A 195 -13.93 -1.95 -5.99
C GLU A 195 -14.04 -0.41 -6.01
N MET A 196 -14.06 0.19 -7.19
CA MET A 196 -14.08 1.67 -7.29
C MET A 196 -15.32 2.30 -6.67
N ASP A 197 -16.45 1.59 -6.67
CA ASP A 197 -17.72 2.06 -6.11
C ASP A 197 -17.69 2.24 -4.59
N ARG A 198 -16.74 1.63 -3.89
CA ARG A 198 -16.57 1.83 -2.43
C ARG A 198 -15.98 3.19 -2.08
N PHE A 199 -15.37 3.87 -3.05
CA PHE A 199 -14.75 5.17 -2.82
C PHE A 199 -15.71 6.32 -3.06
N VAL A 200 -15.65 7.31 -2.17
CA VAL A 200 -16.30 8.60 -2.35
C VAL A 200 -15.25 9.66 -2.66
N ILE A 201 -15.53 10.52 -3.64
CA ILE A 201 -14.67 11.66 -3.95
C ILE A 201 -15.10 12.83 -3.09
N ARG A 202 -14.20 13.30 -2.25
CA ARG A 202 -14.42 14.41 -1.32
C ARG A 202 -13.19 15.25 -1.22
N SER A 203 -13.34 16.52 -0.84
CA SER A 203 -12.21 17.37 -0.48
C SER A 203 -12.22 17.64 1.01
N VAL A 204 -11.06 17.59 1.64
CA VAL A 204 -10.84 18.05 3.02
C VAL A 204 -10.41 19.53 3.04
N LEU A 205 -10.08 20.09 1.88
CA LEU A 205 -9.85 21.54 1.72
C LEU A 205 -11.19 22.25 1.74
N LYS A 206 -11.28 23.29 2.56
CA LYS A 206 -12.43 24.20 2.62
C LYS A 206 -12.24 25.35 1.65
#